data_a38ebaba782d0d6aecf5603b59ea4a2e
#
_entry.id   a38ebaba782d0d6aecf5603b59ea4a2e
#
_cell.length_a   1.000
_cell.length_b   1.000
_cell.length_c   1.000
_cell.angle_alpha   90.00
_cell.angle_beta   90.00
_cell.angle_gamma   90.00
#
_symmetry.space_group_name_H-M   'P 1'
#
loop_
_entity.id
_entity.type
_entity.pdbx_description
1 polymer ?
#
loop_
_entity_poly.entity_id
_entity_poly.type
_entity_poly.pdbx_seq_one_letter_code
_entity_poly.pdbx_strand_id
1 'polypeptide(L)'
;MKKDRNPINVGRILSTHLKDHFIQGEHLAGLIGKQGQTVSLYRNSPDIRTNTLEDISYALEHNFFQDIANHLPREFSVSARYNADNLSLIAQLQEENKVLRIENNLLMRMKG
;
A
#
# COMPACT_ATOMS: atom_id res chain seq x y z
N MET A 1 14.84 -26.03 -0.76
CA MET A 1 13.79 -25.21 -0.20
C MET A 1 14.28 -24.43 0.96
N LYS A 2 13.85 -23.20 1.09
CA LYS A 2 14.43 -22.27 2.03
C LYS A 2 13.83 -22.40 3.40
N LYS A 3 14.57 -23.00 4.31
CA LYS A 3 14.12 -23.24 5.67
C LYS A 3 14.02 -21.95 6.50
N ASP A 4 14.77 -20.93 6.10
CA ASP A 4 14.84 -19.67 6.85
C ASP A 4 13.76 -18.66 6.46
N ARG A 5 12.90 -19.05 5.54
CA ARG A 5 11.84 -18.16 5.09
C ARG A 5 10.76 -18.03 6.15
N ASN A 6 10.49 -16.81 6.58
CA ASN A 6 9.32 -16.51 7.39
C ASN A 6 8.11 -16.39 6.46
N PRO A 7 7.13 -17.28 6.59
CA PRO A 7 5.95 -17.17 5.73
C PRO A 7 5.18 -15.90 6.07
N ILE A 8 4.64 -15.28 5.05
CA ILE A 8 3.83 -14.10 5.23
C ILE A 8 2.51 -14.46 5.92
N ASN A 9 2.05 -13.60 6.80
CA ASN A 9 0.76 -13.77 7.47
C ASN A 9 -0.10 -12.55 7.19
N VAL A 10 -0.98 -12.68 6.21
CA VAL A 10 -1.80 -11.58 5.73
C VAL A 10 -2.79 -11.11 6.78
N GLY A 11 -3.39 -12.05 7.51
CA GLY A 11 -4.30 -11.70 8.61
C GLY A 11 -3.63 -10.89 9.70
N ARG A 12 -2.36 -11.19 9.97
CA ARG A 12 -1.60 -10.42 10.95
C ARG A 12 -1.31 -9.00 10.46
N ILE A 13 -1.02 -8.85 9.19
CA ILE A 13 -0.84 -7.53 8.58
C ILE A 13 -2.13 -6.72 8.74
N LEU A 14 -3.26 -7.33 8.43
CA LEU A 14 -4.57 -6.69 8.60
C LEU A 14 -4.83 -6.33 10.06
N SER A 15 -4.60 -7.25 10.98
CA SER A 15 -4.81 -7.01 12.42
C SER A 15 -3.95 -5.85 12.91
N THR A 16 -2.70 -5.80 12.51
CA THR A 16 -1.79 -4.73 12.89
C THR A 16 -2.30 -3.38 12.41
N HIS A 17 -2.73 -3.32 11.14
CA HIS A 17 -3.27 -2.09 10.58
C HIS A 17 -4.51 -1.61 11.34
N LEU A 18 -5.42 -2.52 11.63
CA LEU A 18 -6.64 -2.18 12.36
C LEU A 18 -6.33 -1.65 13.76
N LYS A 19 -5.37 -2.26 14.45
CA LYS A 19 -4.96 -1.82 15.78
C LYS A 19 -4.27 -0.45 15.72
N ASP A 20 -3.37 -0.27 14.78
CA ASP A 20 -2.59 0.97 14.67
C ASP A 20 -3.47 2.17 14.36
N HIS A 21 -4.57 1.96 13.64
CA HIS A 21 -5.48 3.02 13.26
C HIS A 21 -6.78 3.03 14.06
N PHE A 22 -6.87 2.20 15.10
CA PHE A 22 -8.04 2.13 15.98
C PHE A 22 -9.33 1.82 15.23
N ILE A 23 -9.25 0.94 14.23
CA ILE A 23 -10.40 0.52 13.44
C ILE A 23 -10.96 -0.77 14.01
N GLN A 24 -12.26 -0.80 14.30
CA GLN A 24 -12.90 -2.00 14.77
C GLN A 24 -13.24 -2.94 13.62
N GLY A 25 -13.14 -4.26 13.88
CA GLY A 25 -13.45 -5.25 12.86
C GLY A 25 -14.87 -5.14 12.34
N GLU A 26 -15.82 -4.78 13.19
CA GLU A 26 -17.22 -4.61 12.79
C GLU A 26 -17.38 -3.45 11.82
N HIS A 27 -16.61 -2.39 11.99
CA HIS A 27 -16.64 -1.27 11.07
C HIS A 27 -16.15 -1.70 9.69
N LEU A 28 -15.04 -2.44 9.65
CA LEU A 28 -14.54 -2.98 8.38
C LEU A 28 -15.57 -3.92 7.75
N ALA A 29 -16.18 -4.78 8.55
CA ALA A 29 -17.19 -5.71 8.06
C ALA A 29 -18.32 -4.97 7.34
N GLY A 30 -18.79 -3.87 7.92
CA GLY A 30 -19.81 -3.04 7.32
C GLY A 30 -19.37 -2.45 5.98
N LEU A 31 -18.11 -2.01 5.89
CA LEU A 31 -17.58 -1.42 4.67
C LEU A 31 -17.49 -2.40 3.52
N ILE A 32 -17.18 -3.67 3.79
CA ILE A 32 -17.04 -4.69 2.75
C ILE A 32 -18.27 -5.58 2.61
N GLY A 33 -19.35 -5.26 3.31
CA GLY A 33 -20.60 -6.03 3.21
C GLY A 33 -20.53 -7.42 3.80
N LYS A 34 -19.76 -7.61 4.87
CA LYS A 34 -19.58 -8.89 5.55
C LYS A 34 -19.99 -8.77 7.01
N GLN A 35 -20.01 -9.91 7.70
CA GLN A 35 -20.29 -9.94 9.13
C GLN A 35 -19.00 -9.79 9.94
N GLY A 36 -19.12 -9.31 11.18
CA GLY A 36 -17.96 -9.15 12.05
C GLY A 36 -17.19 -10.45 12.27
N GLN A 37 -17.89 -11.58 12.35
CA GLN A 37 -17.26 -12.89 12.48
C GLN A 37 -16.36 -13.22 11.28
N THR A 38 -16.78 -12.82 10.09
CA THR A 38 -16.00 -13.04 8.89
C THR A 38 -14.68 -12.27 8.94
N VAL A 39 -14.73 -11.02 9.41
CA VAL A 39 -13.51 -10.22 9.56
C VAL A 39 -12.59 -10.85 10.62
N SER A 40 -13.15 -11.37 11.70
CA SER A 40 -12.35 -12.08 12.72
C SER A 40 -11.64 -13.29 12.12
N LEU A 41 -12.30 -14.01 11.22
CA LEU A 41 -11.67 -15.14 10.51
C LEU A 41 -10.51 -14.64 9.64
N TYR A 42 -10.68 -13.54 8.94
CA TYR A 42 -9.60 -12.97 8.14
C TYR A 42 -8.40 -12.59 9.00
N ARG A 43 -8.64 -11.96 10.13
CA ARG A 43 -7.56 -11.51 11.03
C ARG A 43 -6.76 -12.67 11.61
N ASN A 44 -7.37 -13.83 11.72
CA ASN A 44 -6.73 -15.03 12.28
C ASN A 44 -6.21 -15.99 11.21
N SER A 45 -6.36 -15.64 9.95
CA SER A 45 -5.91 -16.48 8.84
C SER A 45 -4.61 -15.94 8.25
N PRO A 46 -3.63 -16.81 7.99
CA PRO A 46 -2.42 -16.37 7.30
C PRO A 46 -2.67 -16.04 5.83
N ASP A 47 -3.79 -16.53 5.28
CA ASP A 47 -4.15 -16.34 3.88
C ASP A 47 -5.48 -15.62 3.77
N ILE A 48 -5.50 -14.60 2.93
CA ILE A 48 -6.74 -13.92 2.56
C ILE A 48 -6.77 -13.91 1.04
N ARG A 49 -7.92 -14.25 0.46
CA ARG A 49 -8.08 -14.26 -0.99
C ARG A 49 -7.72 -12.88 -1.54
N THR A 50 -7.05 -12.87 -2.68
CA THR A 50 -6.62 -11.64 -3.33
C THR A 50 -7.79 -10.68 -3.56
N ASN A 51 -8.93 -11.18 -4.02
CA ASN A 51 -10.11 -10.33 -4.25
C ASN A 51 -10.64 -9.74 -2.95
N THR A 52 -10.64 -10.52 -1.88
CA THR A 52 -11.07 -10.04 -0.57
C THR A 52 -10.11 -8.99 -0.04
N LEU A 53 -8.81 -9.22 -0.19
CA LEU A 53 -7.80 -8.27 0.24
C LEU A 53 -7.90 -6.97 -0.56
N GLU A 54 -8.24 -7.06 -1.83
CA GLU A 54 -8.51 -5.89 -2.66
C GLU A 54 -9.68 -5.08 -2.10
N ASP A 55 -10.79 -5.76 -1.77
CA ASP A 55 -11.95 -5.09 -1.18
C ASP A 55 -11.58 -4.39 0.14
N ILE A 56 -10.80 -5.05 0.98
CA ILE A 56 -10.35 -4.49 2.23
C ILE A 56 -9.45 -3.28 1.98
N SER A 57 -8.57 -3.36 1.00
CA SER A 57 -7.67 -2.27 0.64
C SER A 57 -8.46 -1.02 0.22
N TYR A 58 -9.48 -1.19 -0.60
CA TYR A 58 -10.34 -0.08 -1.00
C TYR A 58 -11.13 0.47 0.18
N ALA A 59 -11.65 -0.40 1.04
CA ALA A 59 -12.45 0.02 2.18
C ALA A 59 -11.64 0.86 3.16
N LEU A 60 -10.39 0.49 3.40
CA LEU A 60 -9.52 1.17 4.35
C LEU A 60 -8.58 2.18 3.70
N GLU A 61 -8.64 2.32 2.39
CA GLU A 61 -7.77 3.22 1.63
C GLU A 61 -6.29 2.96 1.95
N HIS A 62 -5.92 1.68 2.03
CA HIS A 62 -4.56 1.26 2.34
C HIS A 62 -4.10 0.17 1.37
N ASN A 63 -2.87 0.25 0.92
CA ASN A 63 -2.31 -0.70 -0.04
C ASN A 63 -1.69 -1.89 0.70
N PHE A 64 -2.51 -2.89 1.03
CA PHE A 64 -2.04 -4.12 1.69
C PHE A 64 -1.14 -4.94 0.77
N PHE A 65 -1.29 -4.81 -0.53
CA PHE A 65 -0.44 -5.51 -1.49
C PHE A 65 0.99 -4.99 -1.41
N GLN A 66 1.17 -3.72 -1.12
CA GLN A 66 2.51 -3.16 -0.92
C GLN A 66 3.16 -3.74 0.34
N ASP A 67 2.38 -3.93 1.40
CA ASP A 67 2.87 -4.58 2.61
C ASP A 67 3.37 -6.00 2.31
N ILE A 68 2.62 -6.74 1.49
CA ILE A 68 3.02 -8.07 1.06
C ILE A 68 4.27 -8.00 0.20
N ALA A 69 4.33 -7.07 -0.74
CA ALA A 69 5.49 -6.88 -1.60
C ALA A 69 6.73 -6.55 -0.78
N ASN A 70 6.59 -5.75 0.27
CA ASN A 70 7.70 -5.38 1.14
C ASN A 70 8.26 -6.58 1.91
N HIS A 71 7.47 -7.63 2.06
CA HIS A 71 7.90 -8.86 2.71
C HIS A 71 8.83 -9.68 1.82
N LEU A 72 8.77 -9.48 0.51
CA LEU A 72 9.62 -10.19 -0.44
C LEU A 72 11.00 -9.53 -0.52
N PRO A 73 12.05 -10.29 -0.90
CA PRO A 73 13.38 -9.70 -1.08
C PRO A 73 13.36 -8.57 -2.11
N ARG A 74 14.14 -7.54 -1.85
CA ARG A 74 14.23 -6.38 -2.72
C ARG A 74 14.80 -6.70 -4.10
N GLU A 75 15.64 -7.74 -4.17
CA GLU A 75 16.28 -8.15 -5.41
C GLU A 75 15.31 -8.88 -6.35
N PHE A 76 14.11 -9.23 -5.90
CA PHE A 76 13.12 -9.84 -6.77
C PHE A 76 12.68 -8.83 -7.82
N SER A 77 12.70 -9.25 -9.08
CA SER A 77 12.35 -8.38 -10.19
C SER A 77 10.86 -8.06 -10.20
N VAL A 78 10.54 -6.88 -10.69
CA VAL A 78 9.16 -6.51 -11.00
C VAL A 78 9.00 -6.52 -12.51
N SER A 79 7.74 -6.47 -12.97
CA SER A 79 7.44 -6.43 -14.38
C SER A 79 8.15 -5.22 -15.04
N ALA A 80 8.84 -5.46 -16.15
CA ALA A 80 9.56 -4.40 -16.86
C ALA A 80 8.62 -3.25 -17.25
N ARG A 81 7.40 -3.59 -17.67
CA ARG A 81 6.39 -2.61 -18.04
C ARG A 81 6.03 -1.71 -16.85
N TYR A 82 5.84 -2.31 -15.69
CA TYR A 82 5.51 -1.57 -14.47
C TYR A 82 6.65 -0.63 -14.09
N ASN A 83 7.88 -1.10 -14.17
CA ASN A 83 9.06 -0.29 -13.87
C ASN A 83 9.18 0.90 -14.81
N ALA A 84 8.97 0.69 -16.10
CA ALA A 84 9.06 1.76 -17.09
C ALA A 84 8.03 2.87 -16.79
N ASP A 85 6.80 2.48 -16.47
CA ASP A 85 5.75 3.43 -16.16
C ASP A 85 6.08 4.23 -14.89
N ASN A 86 6.58 3.59 -13.85
CA ASN A 86 6.96 4.25 -12.61
C ASN A 86 8.11 5.22 -12.79
N LEU A 87 9.13 4.83 -13.53
CA LEU A 87 10.28 5.69 -13.80
C LEU A 87 9.88 6.91 -14.59
N SER A 88 8.99 6.74 -15.56
CA SER A 88 8.49 7.85 -16.37
C SER A 88 7.71 8.85 -15.49
N LEU A 89 6.86 8.36 -14.61
CA LEU A 89 6.09 9.22 -13.72
C LEU A 89 6.99 9.99 -12.75
N ILE A 90 7.98 9.34 -12.17
CA ILE A 90 8.92 9.97 -11.26
C ILE A 90 9.69 11.07 -12.00
N ALA A 91 10.15 10.81 -13.23
CA ALA A 91 10.86 11.80 -14.01
C ALA A 91 10.01 13.03 -14.29
N GLN A 92 8.73 12.84 -14.62
CA GLN A 92 7.80 13.94 -14.85
C GLN A 92 7.60 14.79 -13.58
N LEU A 93 7.42 14.17 -12.44
CA LEU A 93 7.24 14.88 -11.18
C LEU A 93 8.48 15.68 -10.80
N GLN A 94 9.65 15.13 -11.01
CA GLN A 94 10.91 15.84 -10.73
C GLN A 94 11.06 17.07 -11.62
N GLU A 95 10.69 16.97 -12.88
CA GLU A 95 10.78 18.07 -13.82
C GLU A 95 9.80 19.18 -13.47
N GLU A 96 8.56 18.86 -13.11
CA GLU A 96 7.58 19.84 -12.68
C GLU A 96 8.04 20.60 -11.45
N ASN A 97 8.60 19.90 -10.47
CA ASN A 97 9.13 20.54 -9.26
C ASN A 97 10.28 21.50 -9.57
N LYS A 98 11.14 21.14 -10.50
CA LYS A 98 12.25 21.97 -10.91
C LYS A 98 11.77 23.26 -11.56
N VAL A 99 10.77 23.17 -12.44
CA VAL A 99 10.19 24.34 -13.09
C VAL A 99 9.55 25.28 -12.07
N LEU A 100 8.80 24.75 -11.13
CA LEU A 100 8.16 25.55 -10.09
C LEU A 100 9.17 26.30 -9.23
N ARG A 101 10.29 25.69 -8.91
CA ARG A 101 11.36 26.36 -8.14
C ARG A 101 11.95 27.53 -8.91
N ILE A 102 12.19 27.36 -10.20
CA ILE A 102 12.73 28.41 -11.04
C ILE A 102 11.76 29.58 -11.11
N GLU A 103 10.48 29.33 -11.32
CA GLU A 103 9.47 30.37 -11.34
C GLU A 103 9.37 31.13 -10.02
N ASN A 104 9.39 30.43 -8.91
CA ASN A 104 9.36 31.07 -7.59
C ASN A 104 10.58 31.96 -7.36
N ASN A 105 11.75 31.51 -7.75
CA ASN A 105 12.98 32.31 -7.61
C ASN A 105 12.92 33.59 -8.44
N LEU A 106 12.39 33.50 -9.66
CA LEU A 106 12.22 34.67 -10.51
C LEU A 106 11.25 35.67 -9.92
N LEU A 107 10.12 35.19 -9.39
CA LEU A 107 9.15 36.07 -8.75
C LEU A 107 9.73 36.77 -7.54
N MET A 108 10.53 36.11 -6.74
CA MET A 108 11.19 36.70 -5.58
C MET A 108 12.18 37.79 -5.99
N ARG A 109 12.92 37.55 -7.06
CA ARG A 109 13.86 38.55 -7.59
C ARG A 109 13.15 39.77 -8.12
N MET A 110 11.99 39.60 -8.74
CA MET A 110 11.22 40.71 -9.28
C MET A 110 10.58 41.57 -8.19
N LYS A 111 10.31 40.99 -7.04
CA LYS A 111 9.76 41.75 -5.90
C LYS A 111 10.83 42.50 -5.09
N GLY A 112 12.03 42.04 -5.20
CA GLY A 112 13.14 42.64 -4.50
C GLY A 112 13.74 43.79 -5.26
#